data_686294d77ab5d4b6286b96efb82b6a1a
#
_entry.id   686294d77ab5d4b6286b96efb82b6a1a
#
_cell.length_a   1.000
_cell.length_b   1.000
_cell.length_c   1.000
_cell.angle_alpha   90.00
_cell.angle_beta   90.00
_cell.angle_gamma   90.00
#
_symmetry.space_group_name_H-M   'P 1'
#
loop_
_entity.id
_entity.type
_entity.pdbx_description
1 polymer ?
#
loop_
_entity_poly.entity_id
_entity_poly.type
_entity_poly.pdbx_seq_one_letter_code
_entity_poly.pdbx_strand_id
1 'polypeptide(L)'
;MAFAMKVISQVEAQRKILEEAVSTALELASGQSDGAEVAVSKTTGISVSTRYGEVENVEFNSDGALGITVYHQNRKGSASSTDLSPQAIARTVQAALDIARYTSPDPCAGVADKELLAFDAPDLDLFHPADVSPDEAIELAARAEQAALQADKRITNTEGGSFNSHYGIKVFGNSHGMLQGYCSTRHSLSSCVIAEENGDMERDYAYTIGRAMGDLQTPEWVGEDCARRTLSRLSPRKLSTMKAPVIFANEVATGLFGHLVGAIAGGSVYRKSTFLLDSLGKQILPEWLTIEEHPHLLKGLASSPFDSEGVRTERRDIIKEGILTQWLLTNYSARKLGLKSTGHAGGIHNWRIPGQGLSFEQMLKEMGTGLVVTELMGQGVSGITGDYSRGAAGFWVENGEIQYPVSEITIAGNLKEMWRNIVTVGNDIETRSNIQCGSVLLPEMKIAGQ
;
A
#
# COMPACT_ATOMS: atom_id res chain seq x y z
N MET A 1 13.60 5.30 28.62
CA MET A 1 12.80 6.48 28.99
C MET A 1 13.42 7.80 28.52
N ALA A 2 14.68 8.11 28.86
CA ALA A 2 15.34 9.37 28.46
C ALA A 2 15.53 9.56 26.95
N PHE A 3 15.78 8.49 26.21
CA PHE A 3 15.96 8.54 24.75
C PHE A 3 14.63 8.80 24.03
N ALA A 4 13.58 8.07 24.38
CA ALA A 4 12.25 8.29 23.78
C ALA A 4 11.80 9.75 23.99
N MET A 5 12.07 10.34 25.16
CA MET A 5 11.79 11.76 25.43
C MET A 5 12.64 12.69 24.57
N LYS A 6 13.89 12.33 24.28
CA LYS A 6 14.78 13.15 23.43
C LYS A 6 14.31 13.14 21.97
N VAL A 7 13.96 11.96 21.43
CA VAL A 7 13.43 11.83 20.07
C VAL A 7 12.10 12.56 19.95
N ILE A 8 11.19 12.40 20.88
CA ILE A 8 9.90 13.09 20.88
C ILE A 8 10.11 14.61 20.84
N SER A 9 10.97 15.16 21.69
CA SER A 9 11.22 16.60 21.69
C SER A 9 11.86 17.11 20.41
N GLN A 10 12.74 16.33 19.78
CA GLN A 10 13.34 16.66 18.49
C GLN A 10 12.30 16.65 17.38
N VAL A 11 11.42 15.65 17.36
CA VAL A 11 10.34 15.53 16.37
C VAL A 11 9.34 16.67 16.51
N GLU A 12 8.97 17.04 17.74
CA GLU A 12 8.10 18.19 18.01
C GLU A 12 8.72 19.51 17.54
N ALA A 13 10.03 19.70 17.75
CA ALA A 13 10.74 20.89 17.28
C ALA A 13 10.77 20.93 15.74
N GLN A 14 11.04 19.80 15.10
CA GLN A 14 11.01 19.69 13.63
C GLN A 14 9.61 19.93 13.07
N ARG A 15 8.58 19.40 13.70
CA ARG A 15 7.19 19.62 13.31
C ARG A 15 6.84 21.10 13.29
N LYS A 16 7.23 21.86 14.29
CA LYS A 16 7.03 23.32 14.33
C LYS A 16 7.71 24.03 13.17
N ILE A 17 8.95 23.65 12.84
CA ILE A 17 9.67 24.21 11.70
C ILE A 17 8.90 23.94 10.39
N LEU A 18 8.37 22.73 10.22
CA LEU A 18 7.57 22.38 9.04
C LEU A 18 6.23 23.11 8.99
N GLU A 19 5.58 23.30 10.12
CA GLU A 19 4.35 24.10 10.24
C GLU A 19 4.61 25.57 9.88
N GLU A 20 5.73 26.15 10.33
CA GLU A 20 6.14 27.49 9.96
C GLU A 20 6.44 27.61 8.45
N ALA A 21 7.08 26.61 7.85
CA ALA A 21 7.34 26.58 6.43
C ALA A 21 6.04 26.57 5.61
N VAL A 22 5.06 25.79 6.02
CA VAL A 22 3.73 25.75 5.40
C VAL A 22 3.03 27.11 5.54
N SER A 23 3.01 27.69 6.73
CA SER A 23 2.42 29.01 6.96
C SER A 23 3.09 30.09 6.12
N THR A 24 4.40 30.12 6.05
CA THR A 24 5.15 31.08 5.24
C THR A 24 4.80 30.97 3.77
N ALA A 25 4.74 29.75 3.24
CA ALA A 25 4.36 29.52 1.83
C ALA A 25 2.94 30.01 1.56
N LEU A 26 1.99 29.75 2.44
CA LEU A 26 0.61 30.19 2.31
C LEU A 26 0.50 31.72 2.37
N GLU A 27 1.23 32.37 3.26
CA GLU A 27 1.28 33.84 3.37
C GLU A 27 1.81 34.48 2.08
N LEU A 28 2.89 33.92 1.51
CA LEU A 28 3.48 34.38 0.26
C LEU A 28 2.54 34.23 -0.94
N ALA A 29 1.71 33.20 -0.95
CA ALA A 29 0.71 32.98 -2.00
C ALA A 29 -0.55 33.85 -1.81
N SER A 30 -0.81 34.29 -0.58
CA SER A 30 -1.96 35.13 -0.24
C SER A 30 -1.90 36.49 -0.98
N GLY A 31 -3.03 36.93 -1.49
CA GLY A 31 -3.12 38.17 -2.26
C GLY A 31 -2.66 38.09 -3.71
N GLN A 32 -2.01 36.99 -4.09
CA GLN A 32 -1.58 36.71 -5.47
C GLN A 32 -2.30 35.52 -6.09
N SER A 33 -3.13 34.83 -5.33
CA SER A 33 -3.90 33.67 -5.74
C SER A 33 -5.26 33.66 -5.07
N ASP A 34 -6.22 32.96 -5.66
CA ASP A 34 -7.57 32.77 -5.09
C ASP A 34 -7.59 31.64 -4.07
N GLY A 35 -6.61 30.75 -4.11
CA GLY A 35 -6.44 29.66 -3.19
C GLY A 35 -5.08 29.01 -3.31
N ALA A 36 -4.64 28.38 -2.23
CA ALA A 36 -3.39 27.64 -2.19
C ALA A 36 -3.48 26.49 -1.21
N GLU A 37 -2.73 25.44 -1.49
CA GLU A 37 -2.50 24.32 -0.58
C GLU A 37 -1.01 23.97 -0.55
N VAL A 38 -0.50 23.66 0.62
CA VAL A 38 0.90 23.35 0.87
C VAL A 38 0.99 22.07 1.67
N ALA A 39 1.80 21.14 1.20
CA ALA A 39 2.15 19.93 1.93
C ALA A 39 3.66 19.85 2.10
N VAL A 40 4.09 19.47 3.28
CA VAL A 40 5.49 19.17 3.55
C VAL A 40 5.59 17.83 4.25
N SER A 41 6.58 17.05 3.88
CA SER A 41 6.92 15.80 4.56
C SER A 41 8.42 15.73 4.84
N LYS A 42 8.77 15.07 5.91
CA LYS A 42 10.15 14.75 6.24
C LYS A 42 10.22 13.34 6.82
N THR A 43 11.08 12.50 6.23
CA THR A 43 11.34 11.14 6.69
C THR A 43 12.78 11.03 7.16
N THR A 44 12.97 10.47 8.35
CA THR A 44 14.29 10.29 8.96
C THR A 44 14.39 8.84 9.47
N GLY A 45 15.53 8.21 9.29
CA GLY A 45 15.73 6.87 9.81
C GLY A 45 16.99 6.18 9.32
N ILE A 46 17.03 4.87 9.55
CA ILE A 46 18.14 4.00 9.22
C ILE A 46 17.65 2.83 8.37
N SER A 47 18.42 2.49 7.36
CA SER A 47 18.28 1.28 6.54
C SER A 47 19.60 0.53 6.57
N VAL A 48 19.52 -0.77 6.87
CA VAL A 48 20.69 -1.64 6.94
C VAL A 48 20.43 -2.89 6.12
N SER A 49 21.40 -3.32 5.36
CA SER A 49 21.40 -4.64 4.73
C SER A 49 22.67 -5.41 5.05
N THR A 50 22.51 -6.73 5.19
CA THR A 50 23.63 -7.67 5.37
C THR A 50 23.60 -8.69 4.25
N ARG A 51 24.76 -9.29 3.98
CA ARG A 51 24.89 -10.45 3.10
C ARG A 51 25.96 -11.38 3.64
N TYR A 52 25.62 -12.65 3.83
CA TYR A 52 26.48 -13.65 4.50
C TYR A 52 26.96 -13.19 5.88
N GLY A 53 26.09 -12.48 6.61
CA GLY A 53 26.39 -11.96 7.94
C GLY A 53 27.26 -10.70 7.97
N GLU A 54 27.81 -10.29 6.83
CA GLU A 54 28.59 -9.06 6.71
C GLU A 54 27.71 -7.88 6.30
N VAL A 55 28.08 -6.68 6.75
CA VAL A 55 27.36 -5.46 6.38
C VAL A 55 27.57 -5.17 4.90
N GLU A 56 26.47 -5.05 4.16
CA GLU A 56 26.49 -4.64 2.77
C GLU A 56 26.22 -3.12 2.63
N ASN A 57 25.23 -2.61 3.39
CA ASN A 57 24.91 -1.20 3.37
C ASN A 57 24.41 -0.72 4.74
N VAL A 58 24.77 0.50 5.10
CA VAL A 58 24.20 1.27 6.22
C VAL A 58 23.90 2.67 5.69
N GLU A 59 22.64 3.03 5.69
CA GLU A 59 22.17 4.31 5.16
C GLU A 59 21.37 5.05 6.23
N PHE A 60 21.73 6.32 6.45
CA PHE A 60 20.95 7.24 7.26
C PHE A 60 20.18 8.15 6.33
N ASN A 61 18.86 8.09 6.39
CA ASN A 61 17.98 8.88 5.54
C ASN A 61 17.49 10.13 6.30
N SER A 62 17.51 11.26 5.62
CA SER A 62 16.90 12.50 6.08
C SER A 62 16.38 13.26 4.88
N ASP A 63 15.25 12.80 4.36
CA ASP A 63 14.63 13.30 3.14
C ASP A 63 13.39 14.12 3.45
N GLY A 64 13.26 15.25 2.79
CA GLY A 64 12.07 16.09 2.95
C GLY A 64 11.78 16.88 1.69
N ALA A 65 10.52 17.22 1.50
CA ALA A 65 10.08 18.05 0.39
C ALA A 65 8.85 18.86 0.79
N LEU A 66 8.79 20.09 0.30
CA LEU A 66 7.61 20.95 0.34
C LEU A 66 7.05 21.07 -1.07
N GLY A 67 5.74 20.84 -1.20
CA GLY A 67 4.99 21.10 -2.42
C GLY A 67 3.93 22.16 -2.19
N ILE A 68 3.80 23.08 -3.14
CA ILE A 68 2.71 24.08 -3.15
C ILE A 68 1.93 23.98 -4.44
N THR A 69 0.62 24.07 -4.32
CA THR A 69 -0.30 24.25 -5.44
C THR A 69 -1.08 25.54 -5.23
N VAL A 70 -1.07 26.41 -6.21
CA VAL A 70 -1.83 27.66 -6.21
C VAL A 70 -2.90 27.63 -7.29
N TYR A 71 -4.01 28.30 -7.03
CA TYR A 71 -5.13 28.47 -7.95
C TYR A 71 -5.42 29.95 -8.11
N HIS A 72 -5.43 30.40 -9.33
CA HIS A 72 -5.77 31.79 -9.66
C HIS A 72 -6.60 31.85 -10.94
N GLN A 73 -7.81 32.39 -10.84
CA GLN A 73 -8.77 32.45 -11.97
C GLN A 73 -9.00 31.06 -12.59
N ASN A 74 -9.22 30.05 -11.77
CA ASN A 74 -9.37 28.65 -12.16
C ASN A 74 -8.13 28.03 -12.85
N ARG A 75 -6.97 28.64 -12.71
CA ARG A 75 -5.69 28.17 -13.26
C ARG A 75 -4.83 27.60 -12.15
N LYS A 76 -4.30 26.42 -12.38
CA LYS A 76 -3.50 25.67 -11.40
C LYS A 76 -2.01 25.82 -11.71
N GLY A 77 -1.21 26.09 -10.69
CA GLY A 77 0.24 26.00 -10.77
C GLY A 77 0.80 25.24 -9.56
N SER A 78 1.75 24.35 -9.79
CA SER A 78 2.39 23.57 -8.75
C SER A 78 3.89 23.62 -8.87
N ALA A 79 4.59 23.63 -7.73
CA ALA A 79 6.04 23.57 -7.64
C ALA A 79 6.45 22.90 -6.33
N SER A 80 7.66 22.39 -6.26
CA SER A 80 8.20 21.74 -5.08
C SER A 80 9.67 22.08 -4.84
N SER A 81 10.12 21.91 -3.61
CA SER A 81 11.51 22.10 -3.20
C SER A 81 11.88 21.12 -2.10
N THR A 82 13.10 20.62 -2.14
CA THR A 82 13.72 19.89 -1.03
C THR A 82 14.46 20.82 -0.06
N ASP A 83 14.74 22.04 -0.49
CA ASP A 83 15.32 23.09 0.35
C ASP A 83 14.18 23.88 1.01
N LEU A 84 14.15 23.89 2.34
CA LEU A 84 13.13 24.57 3.14
C LEU A 84 13.62 25.93 3.70
N SER A 85 14.71 26.47 3.15
CA SER A 85 15.15 27.84 3.49
C SER A 85 14.10 28.87 3.06
N PRO A 86 13.98 30.02 3.75
CA PRO A 86 13.03 31.06 3.38
C PRO A 86 13.15 31.50 1.90
N GLN A 87 14.37 31.57 1.38
CA GLN A 87 14.62 31.94 -0.02
C GLN A 87 14.12 30.88 -1.00
N ALA A 88 14.34 29.59 -0.68
CA ALA A 88 13.88 28.48 -1.52
C ALA A 88 12.35 28.38 -1.50
N ILE A 89 11.71 28.58 -0.35
CA ILE A 89 10.25 28.61 -0.23
C ILE A 89 9.70 29.75 -1.08
N ALA A 90 10.27 30.94 -1.00
CA ALA A 90 9.82 32.10 -1.79
C ALA A 90 9.94 31.84 -3.30
N ARG A 91 11.05 31.24 -3.75
CA ARG A 91 11.23 30.85 -5.17
C ARG A 91 10.21 29.80 -5.60
N THR A 92 9.94 28.84 -4.76
CA THR A 92 8.99 27.76 -5.04
C THR A 92 7.56 28.29 -5.19
N VAL A 93 7.14 29.17 -4.28
CA VAL A 93 5.85 29.85 -4.37
C VAL A 93 5.75 30.67 -5.65
N GLN A 94 6.77 31.44 -5.97
CA GLN A 94 6.80 32.26 -7.19
C GLN A 94 6.73 31.38 -8.45
N ALA A 95 7.44 30.27 -8.47
CA ALA A 95 7.37 29.33 -9.58
C ALA A 95 5.96 28.78 -9.79
N ALA A 96 5.26 28.40 -8.71
CA ALA A 96 3.88 27.94 -8.79
C ALA A 96 2.92 29.03 -9.31
N LEU A 97 3.08 30.27 -8.83
CA LEU A 97 2.30 31.42 -9.30
C LEU A 97 2.54 31.70 -10.79
N ASP A 98 3.80 31.63 -11.24
CA ASP A 98 4.14 31.85 -12.64
C ASP A 98 3.56 30.77 -13.56
N ILE A 99 3.61 29.50 -13.14
CA ILE A 99 3.00 28.38 -13.86
C ILE A 99 1.49 28.59 -13.98
N ALA A 100 0.81 28.98 -12.91
CA ALA A 100 -0.61 29.22 -12.91
C ALA A 100 -1.04 30.25 -13.95
N ARG A 101 -0.23 31.28 -14.22
CA ARG A 101 -0.53 32.31 -15.22
C ARG A 101 -0.65 31.77 -16.64
N TYR A 102 0.07 30.71 -16.95
CA TYR A 102 0.14 30.12 -18.30
C TYR A 102 -0.68 28.86 -18.47
N THR A 103 -1.24 28.33 -17.38
CA THR A 103 -2.10 27.15 -17.42
C THR A 103 -3.50 27.53 -17.91
N SER A 104 -4.12 26.65 -18.69
CA SER A 104 -5.50 26.85 -19.11
C SER A 104 -6.47 26.82 -17.91
N PRO A 105 -7.48 27.70 -17.88
CA PRO A 105 -8.46 27.69 -16.80
C PRO A 105 -9.30 26.41 -16.83
N ASP A 106 -9.58 25.88 -15.64
CA ASP A 106 -10.44 24.72 -15.44
C ASP A 106 -11.39 25.02 -14.27
N PRO A 107 -12.71 25.05 -14.50
CA PRO A 107 -13.68 25.40 -13.45
C PRO A 107 -13.70 24.38 -12.28
N CYS A 108 -13.16 23.19 -12.47
CA CYS A 108 -13.03 22.17 -11.43
C CYS A 108 -11.75 22.31 -10.60
N ALA A 109 -10.81 23.13 -11.05
CA ALA A 109 -9.57 23.38 -10.31
C ALA A 109 -9.82 24.29 -9.10
N GLY A 110 -9.27 23.91 -7.95
CA GLY A 110 -9.41 24.71 -6.73
C GLY A 110 -9.09 23.91 -5.48
N VAL A 111 -8.96 24.61 -4.37
CA VAL A 111 -8.78 24.04 -3.04
C VAL A 111 -10.04 23.25 -2.65
N ALA A 112 -9.90 22.21 -1.85
CA ALA A 112 -11.02 21.43 -1.34
C ALA A 112 -11.99 22.31 -0.54
N ASP A 113 -13.27 21.97 -0.62
CA ASP A 113 -14.33 22.72 0.08
C ASP A 113 -14.10 22.71 1.58
N LYS A 114 -14.26 23.88 2.21
CA LYS A 114 -13.94 24.09 3.62
C LYS A 114 -14.66 23.11 4.56
N GLU A 115 -15.91 22.80 4.28
CA GLU A 115 -16.73 21.89 5.07
C GLU A 115 -16.25 20.44 5.06
N LEU A 116 -15.41 20.06 4.11
CA LEU A 116 -14.83 18.72 4.00
C LEU A 116 -13.49 18.56 4.72
N LEU A 117 -12.88 19.67 5.14
CA LEU A 117 -11.53 19.66 5.70
C LEU A 117 -11.47 19.13 7.12
N ALA A 118 -10.37 18.46 7.44
CA ALA A 118 -10.09 17.87 8.75
C ALA A 118 -9.43 18.92 9.70
N PHE A 119 -10.21 19.90 10.17
CA PHE A 119 -9.70 20.87 11.15
C PHE A 119 -9.40 20.23 12.50
N ASP A 120 -10.06 19.14 12.85
CA ASP A 120 -9.88 18.35 14.05
C ASP A 120 -9.35 16.96 13.69
N ALA A 121 -8.11 16.87 13.24
CA ALA A 121 -7.49 15.61 12.85
C ALA A 121 -7.29 14.71 14.08
N PRO A 122 -7.81 13.46 14.09
CA PRO A 122 -7.65 12.57 15.23
C PRO A 122 -6.21 12.06 15.36
N ASP A 123 -5.80 11.73 16.59
CA ASP A 123 -4.58 10.98 16.86
C ASP A 123 -4.85 9.48 16.62
N LEU A 124 -4.13 8.89 15.70
CA LEU A 124 -4.30 7.48 15.31
C LEU A 124 -3.23 6.55 15.88
N ASP A 125 -2.46 7.01 16.86
CA ASP A 125 -1.41 6.23 17.51
C ASP A 125 -0.37 5.65 16.51
N LEU A 126 0.09 6.48 15.57
CA LEU A 126 0.98 6.06 14.48
C LEU A 126 2.46 6.24 14.81
N PHE A 127 2.81 6.91 15.92
CA PHE A 127 4.16 7.32 16.24
C PHE A 127 4.74 6.55 17.42
N HIS A 128 5.64 5.61 17.13
CA HIS A 128 6.34 4.76 18.10
C HIS A 128 7.83 4.72 17.78
N PRO A 129 8.58 5.80 18.04
CA PRO A 129 10.00 5.87 17.73
C PRO A 129 10.79 4.85 18.54
N ALA A 130 11.79 4.24 17.90
CA ALA A 130 12.71 3.30 18.52
C ALA A 130 14.13 3.83 18.44
N ASP A 131 14.89 3.60 19.51
CA ASP A 131 16.32 3.83 19.54
C ASP A 131 17.03 2.58 19.09
N VAL A 132 17.26 2.45 17.81
CA VAL A 132 18.01 1.34 17.23
C VAL A 132 19.34 1.88 16.74
N SER A 133 20.44 1.45 17.39
CA SER A 133 21.78 1.76 16.92
C SER A 133 22.10 1.05 15.61
N PRO A 134 23.06 1.53 14.82
CA PRO A 134 23.51 0.82 13.63
C PRO A 134 23.91 -0.63 13.91
N ASP A 135 24.61 -0.89 15.01
CA ASP A 135 25.05 -2.22 15.40
C ASP A 135 23.87 -3.16 15.71
N GLU A 136 22.85 -2.65 16.41
CA GLU A 136 21.61 -3.40 16.68
C GLU A 136 20.84 -3.68 15.39
N ALA A 137 20.77 -2.72 14.49
CA ALA A 137 20.11 -2.89 13.18
C ALA A 137 20.83 -3.96 12.33
N ILE A 138 22.15 -3.94 12.32
CA ILE A 138 22.99 -4.95 11.64
C ILE A 138 22.76 -6.34 12.25
N GLU A 139 22.73 -6.44 13.58
CA GLU A 139 22.48 -7.69 14.28
C GLU A 139 21.10 -8.26 13.93
N LEU A 140 20.05 -7.45 13.91
CA LEU A 140 18.70 -7.89 13.53
C LEU A 140 18.65 -8.43 12.10
N ALA A 141 19.24 -7.70 11.15
CA ALA A 141 19.31 -8.11 9.76
C ALA A 141 20.12 -9.42 9.59
N ALA A 142 21.28 -9.50 10.22
CA ALA A 142 22.14 -10.69 10.17
C ALA A 142 21.48 -11.93 10.79
N ARG A 143 20.78 -11.79 11.89
CA ARG A 143 20.04 -12.89 12.54
C ARG A 143 18.92 -13.43 11.66
N ALA A 144 18.17 -12.56 10.98
CA ALA A 144 17.12 -12.98 10.05
C ALA A 144 17.72 -13.77 8.87
N GLU A 145 18.79 -13.26 8.28
CA GLU A 145 19.51 -13.94 7.20
C GLU A 145 20.08 -15.28 7.65
N GLN A 146 20.75 -15.31 8.79
CA GLN A 146 21.39 -16.51 9.30
C GLN A 146 20.39 -17.62 9.65
N ALA A 147 19.25 -17.26 10.25
CA ALA A 147 18.19 -18.22 10.54
C ALA A 147 17.66 -18.89 9.25
N ALA A 148 17.56 -18.12 8.16
CA ALA A 148 17.18 -18.68 6.87
C ALA A 148 18.26 -19.60 6.29
N LEU A 149 19.54 -19.17 6.29
CA LEU A 149 20.65 -19.95 5.75
C LEU A 149 20.90 -21.27 6.49
N GLN A 150 20.67 -21.29 7.79
CA GLN A 150 20.91 -22.48 8.63
C GLN A 150 19.74 -23.47 8.64
N ALA A 151 18.59 -23.11 8.10
CA ALA A 151 17.39 -23.93 8.19
C ALA A 151 17.50 -25.24 7.41
N ASP A 152 18.16 -25.23 6.24
CA ASP A 152 18.30 -26.41 5.39
C ASP A 152 19.54 -26.26 4.50
N LYS A 153 20.23 -27.38 4.27
CA LYS A 153 21.43 -27.42 3.41
C LYS A 153 21.17 -27.08 1.95
N ARG A 154 19.94 -27.19 1.48
CA ARG A 154 19.55 -26.81 0.12
C ARG A 154 19.48 -25.30 -0.10
N ILE A 155 19.49 -24.53 0.99
CA ILE A 155 19.63 -23.08 0.91
C ILE A 155 21.11 -22.77 0.70
N THR A 156 21.47 -22.44 -0.55
CA THR A 156 22.86 -22.36 -1.00
C THR A 156 23.35 -20.93 -1.18
N ASN A 157 22.43 -19.95 -1.22
CA ASN A 157 22.77 -18.56 -1.44
C ASN A 157 21.76 -17.64 -0.71
N THR A 158 22.14 -16.37 -0.59
CA THR A 158 21.32 -15.35 0.06
C THR A 158 21.38 -14.03 -0.70
N GLU A 159 20.27 -13.31 -0.71
CA GLU A 159 20.23 -11.89 -1.09
C GLU A 159 20.29 -10.98 0.13
N GLY A 160 20.35 -11.56 1.32
CA GLY A 160 20.62 -10.86 2.56
C GLY A 160 19.45 -10.75 3.52
N GLY A 161 19.77 -10.13 4.65
CA GLY A 161 18.81 -9.59 5.60
C GLY A 161 18.74 -8.08 5.51
N SER A 162 17.59 -7.50 5.82
CA SER A 162 17.40 -6.04 5.77
C SER A 162 16.56 -5.56 6.94
N PHE A 163 17.00 -4.50 7.58
CA PHE A 163 16.26 -3.83 8.65
C PHE A 163 16.08 -2.35 8.32
N ASN A 164 14.86 -1.84 8.52
CA ASN A 164 14.52 -0.44 8.30
C ASN A 164 13.74 0.10 9.49
N SER A 165 14.10 1.29 9.95
CA SER A 165 13.40 1.99 11.01
C SER A 165 13.35 3.48 10.67
N HIS A 166 12.15 3.99 10.41
CA HIS A 166 11.95 5.36 9.97
C HIS A 166 10.81 6.02 10.76
N TYR A 167 10.95 7.31 10.99
CA TYR A 167 9.83 8.16 11.36
C TYR A 167 9.61 9.25 10.33
N GLY A 168 8.35 9.63 10.15
CA GLY A 168 7.94 10.66 9.23
C GLY A 168 7.11 11.72 9.92
N ILE A 169 7.23 12.96 9.43
CA ILE A 169 6.38 14.09 9.81
C ILE A 169 5.68 14.55 8.54
N LYS A 170 4.36 14.71 8.59
CA LYS A 170 3.57 15.29 7.52
C LYS A 170 2.83 16.51 8.06
N VAL A 171 2.89 17.61 7.33
CA VAL A 171 2.13 18.82 7.63
C VAL A 171 1.42 19.26 6.36
N PHE A 172 0.14 19.58 6.49
CA PHE A 172 -0.70 20.11 5.42
C PHE A 172 -1.37 21.40 5.88
N GLY A 173 -1.41 22.37 5.00
CA GLY A 173 -2.15 23.60 5.21
C GLY A 173 -2.74 24.13 3.92
N ASN A 174 -3.79 24.91 4.01
CA ASN A 174 -4.41 25.56 2.88
C ASN A 174 -4.98 26.95 3.19
N SER A 175 -5.39 27.66 2.17
CA SER A 175 -5.93 29.02 2.28
C SER A 175 -7.30 29.12 2.97
N HIS A 176 -7.94 28.00 3.30
CA HIS A 176 -9.14 27.97 4.16
C HIS A 176 -8.83 27.97 5.67
N GLY A 177 -7.56 28.11 6.04
CA GLY A 177 -7.13 28.17 7.43
C GLY A 177 -6.82 26.81 8.06
N MET A 178 -6.81 25.74 7.30
CA MET A 178 -6.36 24.43 7.78
C MET A 178 -4.83 24.43 7.93
N LEU A 179 -4.36 23.96 9.08
CA LEU A 179 -2.96 23.64 9.33
C LEU A 179 -2.94 22.46 10.30
N GLN A 180 -2.67 21.29 9.78
CA GLN A 180 -2.65 20.04 10.54
C GLN A 180 -1.41 19.22 10.21
N GLY A 181 -0.87 18.55 11.20
CA GLY A 181 0.26 17.67 11.00
C GLY A 181 0.21 16.47 11.91
N TYR A 182 0.92 15.43 11.55
CA TYR A 182 1.07 14.22 12.35
C TYR A 182 2.41 13.55 12.08
N CYS A 183 2.82 12.74 13.06
CA CYS A 183 4.03 11.94 13.00
C CYS A 183 3.66 10.47 12.90
N SER A 184 4.50 9.69 12.23
CA SER A 184 4.34 8.24 12.13
C SER A 184 5.68 7.53 12.12
N THR A 185 5.67 6.26 12.50
CA THR A 185 6.84 5.37 12.45
C THR A 185 6.54 4.13 11.64
N ARG A 186 7.58 3.58 11.05
CA ARG A 186 7.52 2.30 10.36
C ARG A 186 8.82 1.55 10.57
N HIS A 187 8.71 0.32 11.03
CA HIS A 187 9.82 -0.60 11.24
C HIS A 187 9.58 -1.86 10.42
N SER A 188 10.62 -2.40 9.82
CA SER A 188 10.51 -3.64 9.06
C SER A 188 11.79 -4.45 9.10
N LEU A 189 11.65 -5.75 8.97
CA LEU A 189 12.73 -6.72 8.91
C LEU A 189 12.39 -7.75 7.85
N SER A 190 13.34 -8.07 6.99
CA SER A 190 13.16 -9.02 5.91
C SER A 190 14.38 -9.90 5.70
N SER A 191 14.17 -11.03 5.06
CA SER A 191 15.21 -11.94 4.59
C SER A 191 14.83 -12.51 3.24
N CYS A 192 15.83 -12.75 2.39
CA CYS A 192 15.63 -13.32 1.06
C CYS A 192 16.74 -14.31 0.78
N VAL A 193 16.41 -15.54 0.44
CA VAL A 193 17.38 -16.60 0.17
C VAL A 193 17.06 -17.35 -1.12
N ILE A 194 18.03 -18.11 -1.58
CA ILE A 194 17.95 -18.96 -2.77
C ILE A 194 18.25 -20.40 -2.33
N ALA A 195 17.35 -21.32 -2.69
CA ALA A 195 17.55 -22.75 -2.51
C ALA A 195 17.80 -23.42 -3.86
N GLU A 196 18.53 -24.52 -3.82
CA GLU A 196 18.89 -25.31 -4.99
C GLU A 196 18.68 -26.80 -4.73
N GLU A 197 18.06 -27.48 -5.70
CA GLU A 197 17.89 -28.91 -5.69
C GLU A 197 17.88 -29.43 -7.13
N ASN A 198 18.74 -30.43 -7.42
CA ASN A 198 18.83 -31.05 -8.75
C ASN A 198 19.04 -30.06 -9.91
N GLY A 199 19.73 -28.96 -9.67
CA GLY A 199 19.99 -27.93 -10.69
C GLY A 199 18.91 -26.86 -10.80
N ASP A 200 17.77 -27.04 -10.15
CA ASP A 200 16.73 -26.02 -10.06
C ASP A 200 17.00 -25.06 -8.90
N MET A 201 16.88 -23.78 -9.15
CA MET A 201 17.03 -22.73 -8.15
C MET A 201 15.70 -21.99 -7.95
N GLU A 202 15.34 -21.80 -6.69
CA GLU A 202 14.16 -21.02 -6.29
C GLU A 202 14.54 -19.97 -5.27
N ARG A 203 13.86 -18.84 -5.35
CA ARG A 203 14.04 -17.68 -4.50
C ARG A 203 12.73 -17.31 -3.85
N ASP A 204 12.77 -16.98 -2.58
CA ASP A 204 11.63 -16.34 -1.90
C ASP A 204 12.14 -15.49 -0.73
N TYR A 205 11.23 -14.76 -0.14
CA TYR A 205 11.49 -13.85 0.96
C TYR A 205 10.41 -13.98 2.03
N ALA A 206 10.71 -13.42 3.20
CA ALA A 206 9.73 -13.18 4.25
C ALA A 206 10.03 -11.85 4.93
N TYR A 207 9.04 -11.28 5.56
CA TYR A 207 9.18 -10.01 6.24
C TYR A 207 8.18 -9.83 7.38
N THR A 208 8.48 -8.88 8.24
CA THR A 208 7.57 -8.34 9.26
C THR A 208 7.62 -6.83 9.22
N ILE A 209 6.52 -6.18 9.52
CA ILE A 209 6.38 -4.71 9.47
C ILE A 209 5.39 -4.24 10.53
N GLY A 210 5.64 -3.08 11.12
CA GLY A 210 4.76 -2.50 12.11
C GLY A 210 5.09 -1.04 12.44
N ARG A 211 4.24 -0.40 13.22
CA ARG A 211 4.44 0.97 13.71
C ARG A 211 5.37 1.00 14.92
N ALA A 212 5.39 -0.05 15.71
CA ALA A 212 6.26 -0.18 16.89
C ALA A 212 7.17 -1.39 16.74
N MET A 213 8.37 -1.34 17.33
CA MET A 213 9.30 -2.48 17.31
C MET A 213 8.68 -3.75 17.92
N GLY A 214 7.87 -3.58 18.99
CA GLY A 214 7.18 -4.70 19.61
C GLY A 214 6.11 -5.39 18.75
N ASP A 215 5.70 -4.77 17.65
CA ASP A 215 4.74 -5.35 16.70
C ASP A 215 5.41 -6.27 15.68
N LEU A 216 6.74 -6.25 15.60
CA LEU A 216 7.49 -7.10 14.67
C LEU A 216 7.62 -8.53 15.18
N GLN A 217 7.63 -9.47 14.25
CA GLN A 217 8.08 -10.84 14.52
C GLN A 217 9.59 -10.85 14.81
N THR A 218 10.06 -11.92 15.44
CA THR A 218 11.49 -12.09 15.73
C THR A 218 12.30 -12.29 14.44
N PRO A 219 13.60 -11.95 14.44
CA PRO A 219 14.47 -12.24 13.30
C PRO A 219 14.48 -13.72 12.93
N GLU A 220 14.47 -14.60 13.92
CA GLU A 220 14.43 -16.05 13.72
C GLU A 220 13.15 -16.48 13.01
N TRP A 221 11.99 -15.94 13.39
CA TRP A 221 10.73 -16.20 12.71
C TRP A 221 10.79 -15.79 11.23
N VAL A 222 11.32 -14.60 10.95
CA VAL A 222 11.46 -14.09 9.57
C VAL A 222 12.35 -15.01 8.74
N GLY A 223 13.50 -15.42 9.29
CA GLY A 223 14.43 -16.33 8.61
C GLY A 223 13.85 -17.71 8.38
N GLU A 224 13.18 -18.28 9.37
CA GLU A 224 12.54 -19.61 9.27
C GLU A 224 11.37 -19.59 8.26
N ASP A 225 10.56 -18.56 8.28
CA ASP A 225 9.47 -18.40 7.30
C ASP A 225 10.01 -18.21 5.88
N CYS A 226 11.07 -17.42 5.72
CA CYS A 226 11.78 -17.26 4.46
C CYS A 226 12.28 -18.60 3.90
N ALA A 227 12.94 -19.40 4.74
CA ALA A 227 13.44 -20.72 4.36
C ALA A 227 12.32 -21.68 3.96
N ARG A 228 11.27 -21.76 4.77
CA ARG A 228 10.09 -22.59 4.51
C ARG A 228 9.46 -22.25 3.15
N ARG A 229 9.27 -20.98 2.87
CA ARG A 229 8.68 -20.49 1.62
C ARG A 229 9.56 -20.84 0.42
N THR A 230 10.86 -20.60 0.52
CA THR A 230 11.82 -20.87 -0.56
C THR A 230 11.90 -22.36 -0.86
N LEU A 231 12.01 -23.20 0.17
CA LEU A 231 12.09 -24.66 0.03
C LEU A 231 10.81 -25.25 -0.57
N SER A 232 9.65 -24.71 -0.23
CA SER A 232 8.37 -25.19 -0.75
C SER A 232 8.22 -25.02 -2.27
N ARG A 233 9.02 -24.16 -2.88
CA ARG A 233 9.00 -23.89 -4.32
C ARG A 233 9.91 -24.80 -5.14
N LEU A 234 10.77 -25.59 -4.48
CA LEU A 234 11.75 -26.43 -5.16
C LEU A 234 11.11 -27.53 -6.01
N SER A 235 11.73 -27.82 -7.13
CA SER A 235 11.32 -28.84 -8.09
C SER A 235 9.91 -28.60 -8.63
N PRO A 236 9.62 -27.40 -9.19
CA PRO A 236 8.30 -27.09 -9.72
C PRO A 236 7.99 -27.93 -10.95
N ARG A 237 6.72 -28.26 -11.11
CA ARG A 237 6.22 -28.97 -12.29
C ARG A 237 5.44 -28.01 -13.18
N LYS A 238 5.31 -28.39 -14.45
CA LYS A 238 4.48 -27.69 -15.43
C LYS A 238 3.10 -28.34 -15.49
N LEU A 239 2.08 -27.53 -15.71
CA LEU A 239 0.72 -27.98 -15.92
C LEU A 239 0.38 -27.98 -17.41
N SER A 240 -0.50 -28.88 -17.83
CA SER A 240 -1.17 -28.78 -19.13
C SER A 240 -2.19 -27.64 -19.10
N THR A 241 -2.52 -27.10 -20.28
CA THR A 241 -3.57 -26.09 -20.39
C THR A 241 -4.94 -26.67 -20.00
N MET A 242 -5.62 -26.00 -19.07
CA MET A 242 -6.89 -26.48 -18.53
C MET A 242 -7.74 -25.33 -17.97
N LYS A 243 -8.94 -25.65 -17.53
CA LYS A 243 -9.75 -24.84 -16.63
C LYS A 243 -9.86 -25.55 -15.29
N ALA A 244 -9.68 -24.82 -14.20
CA ALA A 244 -9.74 -25.37 -12.86
C ALA A 244 -10.11 -24.30 -11.83
N PRO A 245 -10.58 -24.70 -10.64
CA PRO A 245 -10.71 -23.79 -9.50
C PRO A 245 -9.35 -23.23 -9.11
N VAL A 246 -9.35 -21.99 -8.61
CA VAL A 246 -8.12 -21.29 -8.20
C VAL A 246 -8.33 -20.66 -6.84
N ILE A 247 -7.39 -20.89 -5.93
CA ILE A 247 -7.26 -20.12 -4.71
C ILE A 247 -6.14 -19.10 -4.90
N PHE A 248 -6.47 -17.82 -4.77
CA PHE A 248 -5.47 -16.77 -4.57
C PHE A 248 -5.07 -16.80 -3.10
N ALA A 249 -3.83 -17.14 -2.80
CA ALA A 249 -3.33 -17.06 -1.43
C ALA A 249 -3.46 -15.62 -0.89
N ASN A 250 -3.60 -15.46 0.42
CA ASN A 250 -3.91 -14.17 1.05
C ASN A 250 -3.02 -13.02 0.55
N GLU A 251 -1.72 -13.23 0.42
CA GLU A 251 -0.78 -12.19 -0.03
C GLU A 251 -1.06 -11.70 -1.46
N VAL A 252 -1.51 -12.57 -2.35
CA VAL A 252 -1.87 -12.19 -3.72
C VAL A 252 -3.35 -11.83 -3.88
N ALA A 253 -4.20 -12.32 -2.99
CA ALA A 253 -5.61 -11.97 -2.94
C ALA A 253 -5.83 -10.48 -2.65
N THR A 254 -4.96 -9.85 -1.88
CA THR A 254 -4.99 -8.40 -1.66
C THR A 254 -4.91 -7.64 -2.99
N GLY A 255 -4.09 -8.09 -3.92
CA GLY A 255 -3.98 -7.52 -5.26
C GLY A 255 -5.21 -7.75 -6.15
N LEU A 256 -5.92 -8.84 -5.95
CA LEU A 256 -7.19 -9.10 -6.65
C LEU A 256 -8.24 -8.02 -6.33
N PHE A 257 -8.36 -7.64 -5.06
CA PHE A 257 -9.19 -6.49 -4.65
C PHE A 257 -8.52 -5.14 -4.97
N GLY A 258 -7.20 -5.11 -5.06
CA GLY A 258 -6.44 -3.91 -5.43
C GLY A 258 -6.80 -3.36 -6.82
N HIS A 259 -7.18 -4.21 -7.76
CA HIS A 259 -7.66 -3.78 -9.07
C HIS A 259 -8.97 -2.98 -8.99
N LEU A 260 -9.77 -3.19 -7.96
CA LEU A 260 -10.98 -2.42 -7.72
C LEU A 260 -10.66 -0.95 -7.43
N VAL A 261 -9.56 -0.66 -6.74
CA VAL A 261 -9.15 0.72 -6.42
C VAL A 261 -9.02 1.57 -7.67
N GLY A 262 -8.30 1.08 -8.68
CA GLY A 262 -8.16 1.77 -9.96
C GLY A 262 -9.46 1.85 -10.76
N ALA A 263 -10.26 0.79 -10.72
CA ALA A 263 -11.51 0.71 -11.47
C ALA A 263 -12.59 1.68 -10.99
N ILE A 264 -12.59 2.02 -9.70
CA ILE A 264 -13.57 2.95 -9.10
C ILE A 264 -12.96 4.31 -8.74
N ALA A 265 -11.71 4.55 -9.10
CA ALA A 265 -11.08 5.85 -8.93
C ALA A 265 -11.78 6.93 -9.78
N GLY A 266 -12.05 8.08 -9.18
CA GLY A 266 -12.77 9.17 -9.84
C GLY A 266 -12.14 9.61 -11.16
N GLY A 267 -10.82 9.61 -11.25
CA GLY A 267 -10.09 9.91 -12.48
C GLY A 267 -10.41 8.95 -13.63
N SER A 268 -10.53 7.66 -13.35
CA SER A 268 -10.94 6.66 -14.34
C SER A 268 -12.40 6.81 -14.73
N VAL A 269 -13.23 7.17 -13.77
CA VAL A 269 -14.70 7.31 -13.98
C VAL A 269 -15.03 8.52 -14.87
N TYR A 270 -14.54 9.72 -14.55
CA TYR A 270 -14.87 10.90 -15.36
C TYR A 270 -14.24 10.87 -16.76
N ARG A 271 -13.10 10.19 -16.92
CA ARG A 271 -12.50 9.94 -18.24
C ARG A 271 -13.14 8.78 -19.00
N LYS A 272 -14.10 8.09 -18.40
CA LYS A 272 -14.77 6.92 -18.97
C LYS A 272 -13.81 5.80 -19.37
N SER A 273 -12.76 5.61 -18.59
CA SER A 273 -11.69 4.64 -18.82
C SER A 273 -11.70 3.49 -17.80
N THR A 274 -12.89 3.06 -17.41
CA THR A 274 -13.07 1.93 -16.50
C THR A 274 -14.19 1.00 -16.97
N PHE A 275 -13.98 -0.29 -16.81
CA PHE A 275 -15.01 -1.31 -17.10
C PHE A 275 -16.17 -1.32 -16.08
N LEU A 276 -16.05 -0.57 -14.98
CA LEU A 276 -17.10 -0.41 -13.96
C LEU A 276 -17.91 0.90 -14.09
N LEU A 277 -17.83 1.56 -15.24
CA LEU A 277 -18.46 2.89 -15.45
C LEU A 277 -19.95 2.90 -15.05
N ASP A 278 -20.69 1.84 -15.37
CA ASP A 278 -22.12 1.75 -15.11
C ASP A 278 -22.46 0.89 -13.87
N SER A 279 -21.49 0.67 -12.99
CA SER A 279 -21.62 -0.29 -11.89
C SER A 279 -22.00 0.33 -10.53
N LEU A 280 -22.02 1.66 -10.43
CA LEU A 280 -22.45 2.32 -9.18
C LEU A 280 -23.89 1.93 -8.80
N GLY A 281 -24.07 1.49 -7.57
CA GLY A 281 -25.36 0.99 -7.07
C GLY A 281 -25.72 -0.41 -7.54
N LYS A 282 -24.82 -1.09 -8.25
CA LYS A 282 -25.06 -2.45 -8.75
C LYS A 282 -24.20 -3.49 -8.02
N GLN A 283 -24.65 -4.72 -8.05
CA GLN A 283 -23.91 -5.83 -7.50
C GLN A 283 -22.71 -6.20 -8.39
N ILE A 284 -21.50 -6.17 -7.83
CA ILE A 284 -20.25 -6.55 -8.50
C ILE A 284 -19.51 -7.68 -7.79
N LEU A 285 -19.88 -7.96 -6.55
CA LEU A 285 -19.35 -9.03 -5.70
C LEU A 285 -20.51 -9.88 -5.17
N PRO A 286 -20.26 -11.04 -4.58
CA PRO A 286 -21.33 -11.82 -3.92
C PRO A 286 -22.05 -11.03 -2.82
N GLU A 287 -23.31 -11.30 -2.59
CA GLU A 287 -24.14 -10.60 -1.58
C GLU A 287 -23.58 -10.70 -0.15
N TRP A 288 -22.86 -11.76 0.17
CA TRP A 288 -22.27 -11.96 1.50
C TRP A 288 -20.95 -11.19 1.68
N LEU A 289 -20.40 -10.54 0.64
CA LEU A 289 -19.12 -9.88 0.70
C LEU A 289 -19.27 -8.37 0.85
N THR A 290 -18.69 -7.85 1.94
CA THR A 290 -18.61 -6.42 2.24
C THR A 290 -17.14 -6.01 2.34
N ILE A 291 -16.79 -4.88 1.75
CA ILE A 291 -15.47 -4.25 1.89
C ILE A 291 -15.66 -2.98 2.69
N GLU A 292 -15.12 -2.96 3.89
CA GLU A 292 -15.14 -1.80 4.77
C GLU A 292 -13.81 -1.06 4.70
N GLU A 293 -13.84 0.27 4.64
CA GLU A 293 -12.67 1.12 4.81
C GLU A 293 -12.61 1.69 6.22
N HIS A 294 -11.46 1.51 6.88
CA HIS A 294 -11.22 1.95 8.26
C HIS A 294 -10.00 2.88 8.31
N PRO A 295 -10.14 4.18 8.01
CA PRO A 295 -9.00 5.10 7.99
C PRO A 295 -8.44 5.42 9.37
N HIS A 296 -9.19 5.15 10.44
CA HIS A 296 -8.85 5.52 11.82
C HIS A 296 -8.48 4.32 12.71
N LEU A 297 -8.06 3.21 12.13
CA LEU A 297 -7.47 2.12 12.91
C LEU A 297 -6.22 2.61 13.62
N LEU A 298 -6.16 2.43 14.95
CA LEU A 298 -4.97 2.74 15.72
C LEU A 298 -3.80 1.87 15.24
N LYS A 299 -2.65 2.48 15.05
CA LYS A 299 -1.45 1.83 14.50
C LYS A 299 -1.65 1.22 13.10
N GLY A 300 -2.73 1.48 12.40
CA GLY A 300 -2.99 0.94 11.06
C GLY A 300 -1.93 1.39 10.06
N LEU A 301 -1.46 0.46 9.22
CA LEU A 301 -0.38 0.74 8.26
C LEU A 301 -0.80 1.71 7.16
N ALA A 302 -2.09 1.80 6.85
CA ALA A 302 -2.66 2.75 5.89
C ALA A 302 -3.65 3.72 6.54
N SER A 303 -3.61 3.86 7.86
CA SER A 303 -4.42 4.85 8.58
C SER A 303 -3.94 6.26 8.28
N SER A 304 -4.87 7.18 8.09
CA SER A 304 -4.59 8.59 7.84
C SER A 304 -5.72 9.46 8.39
N PRO A 305 -5.42 10.53 9.13
CA PRO A 305 -6.43 11.42 9.67
C PRO A 305 -7.10 12.29 8.61
N PHE A 306 -6.44 12.50 7.48
CA PHE A 306 -6.93 13.25 6.32
C PHE A 306 -6.19 12.80 5.06
N ASP A 307 -6.77 13.06 3.90
CA ASP A 307 -6.14 12.73 2.63
C ASP A 307 -5.09 13.78 2.21
N SER A 308 -4.52 13.64 1.03
CA SER A 308 -3.47 14.55 0.52
C SER A 308 -3.97 15.97 0.23
N GLU A 309 -5.28 16.20 0.24
CA GLU A 309 -5.90 17.52 0.05
C GLU A 309 -6.49 18.08 1.36
N GLY A 310 -6.22 17.45 2.49
CA GLY A 310 -6.72 17.84 3.79
C GLY A 310 -8.17 17.45 4.07
N VAL A 311 -8.80 16.68 3.20
CA VAL A 311 -10.17 16.21 3.37
C VAL A 311 -10.23 15.12 4.44
N ARG A 312 -11.24 15.20 5.31
CA ARG A 312 -11.47 14.20 6.33
C ARG A 312 -11.59 12.81 5.74
N THR A 313 -10.91 11.86 6.36
CA THR A 313 -11.12 10.44 6.12
C THR A 313 -12.20 9.92 7.05
N GLU A 314 -13.03 9.03 6.56
CA GLU A 314 -14.18 8.50 7.29
C GLU A 314 -14.33 7.01 7.04
N ARG A 315 -14.85 6.28 8.03
CA ARG A 315 -15.23 4.89 7.83
C ARG A 315 -16.33 4.80 6.78
N ARG A 316 -16.17 3.87 5.84
CA ARG A 316 -17.10 3.68 4.71
C ARG A 316 -17.25 2.20 4.40
N ASP A 317 -18.41 1.85 3.89
CA ASP A 317 -18.61 0.58 3.19
C ASP A 317 -18.38 0.85 1.70
N ILE A 318 -17.24 0.44 1.17
CA ILE A 318 -16.91 0.60 -0.26
C ILE A 318 -17.77 -0.34 -1.10
N ILE A 319 -17.89 -1.57 -0.63
CA ILE A 319 -18.82 -2.58 -1.12
C ILE A 319 -19.69 -3.00 0.07
N LYS A 320 -20.99 -2.90 -0.08
CA LYS A 320 -21.94 -3.33 0.93
C LYS A 320 -22.84 -4.42 0.38
N GLU A 321 -22.75 -5.61 0.98
CA GLU A 321 -23.54 -6.76 0.51
C GLU A 321 -23.42 -6.97 -1.00
N GLY A 322 -22.18 -6.93 -1.51
CA GLY A 322 -21.84 -7.09 -2.92
C GLY A 322 -22.07 -5.88 -3.81
N ILE A 323 -22.68 -4.81 -3.30
CA ILE A 323 -23.07 -3.64 -4.10
C ILE A 323 -21.99 -2.54 -3.99
N LEU A 324 -21.57 -2.00 -5.14
CA LEU A 324 -20.69 -0.85 -5.18
C LEU A 324 -21.45 0.41 -4.74
N THR A 325 -21.04 1.00 -3.62
CA THR A 325 -21.78 2.10 -2.99
C THR A 325 -21.30 3.47 -3.39
N GLN A 326 -20.04 3.59 -3.84
CA GLN A 326 -19.42 4.89 -4.12
C GLN A 326 -18.20 4.77 -5.02
N TRP A 327 -17.81 5.90 -5.62
CA TRP A 327 -16.52 6.08 -6.24
C TRP A 327 -15.49 6.56 -5.21
N LEU A 328 -14.21 6.39 -5.52
CA LEU A 328 -13.10 6.95 -4.74
C LEU A 328 -12.71 8.29 -5.36
N LEU A 329 -13.05 9.39 -4.67
CA LEU A 329 -12.97 10.72 -5.24
C LEU A 329 -11.93 11.60 -4.57
N THR A 330 -11.15 12.29 -5.39
CA THR A 330 -10.42 13.50 -5.04
C THR A 330 -11.34 14.70 -5.19
N ASN A 331 -10.90 15.87 -4.76
CA ASN A 331 -11.66 17.11 -4.97
C ASN A 331 -11.91 17.39 -6.46
N TYR A 332 -10.87 17.29 -7.30
CA TYR A 332 -11.01 17.52 -8.74
C TYR A 332 -11.95 16.51 -9.42
N SER A 333 -11.74 15.23 -9.18
CA SER A 333 -12.59 14.20 -9.79
C SER A 333 -14.05 14.27 -9.32
N ALA A 334 -14.26 14.63 -8.06
CA ALA A 334 -15.60 14.86 -7.52
C ALA A 334 -16.32 16.01 -8.28
N ARG A 335 -15.64 17.13 -8.48
CA ARG A 335 -16.20 18.25 -9.22
C ARG A 335 -16.50 17.92 -10.68
N LYS A 336 -15.63 17.14 -11.32
CA LYS A 336 -15.87 16.61 -12.68
C LYS A 336 -17.15 15.78 -12.77
N LEU A 337 -17.50 15.08 -11.71
CA LEU A 337 -18.67 14.20 -11.64
C LEU A 337 -19.90 14.85 -10.98
N GLY A 338 -19.80 16.10 -10.55
CA GLY A 338 -20.88 16.79 -9.83
C GLY A 338 -21.13 16.21 -8.44
N LEU A 339 -20.10 15.63 -7.81
CA LEU A 339 -20.12 15.00 -6.50
C LEU A 339 -19.18 15.71 -5.52
N LYS A 340 -19.07 15.20 -4.30
CA LYS A 340 -18.13 15.70 -3.28
C LYS A 340 -16.99 14.72 -3.06
N SER A 341 -15.80 15.25 -2.74
CA SER A 341 -14.64 14.43 -2.38
C SER A 341 -14.97 13.43 -1.29
N THR A 342 -14.43 12.23 -1.43
CA THR A 342 -14.57 11.14 -0.46
C THR A 342 -13.34 10.96 0.43
N GLY A 343 -12.36 11.87 0.33
CA GLY A 343 -11.13 11.78 1.12
C GLY A 343 -10.15 10.73 0.59
N HIS A 344 -10.12 10.52 -0.72
CA HIS A 344 -9.25 9.52 -1.35
C HIS A 344 -8.13 10.13 -2.22
N ALA A 345 -7.82 11.41 -2.05
CA ALA A 345 -6.61 11.95 -2.65
C ALA A 345 -5.39 11.29 -2.00
N GLY A 346 -4.62 10.56 -2.79
CA GLY A 346 -3.45 9.81 -2.32
C GLY A 346 -3.68 8.33 -2.04
N GLY A 347 -4.91 7.82 -2.12
CA GLY A 347 -5.21 6.40 -2.04
C GLY A 347 -6.27 5.98 -1.03
N ILE A 348 -6.31 4.69 -0.77
CA ILE A 348 -7.25 4.05 0.16
C ILE A 348 -6.67 3.97 1.58
N HIS A 349 -7.51 3.65 2.55
CA HIS A 349 -7.15 3.63 3.97
C HIS A 349 -7.69 2.36 4.67
N ASN A 350 -6.87 1.32 4.74
CA ASN A 350 -7.21 0.06 5.41
C ASN A 350 -8.56 -0.53 4.98
N TRP A 351 -8.60 -1.11 3.81
CA TRP A 351 -9.75 -1.94 3.41
C TRP A 351 -9.72 -3.27 4.15
N ARG A 352 -10.86 -3.66 4.70
CA ARG A 352 -11.03 -4.91 5.43
C ARG A 352 -12.14 -5.74 4.80
N ILE A 353 -11.80 -6.98 4.49
CA ILE A 353 -12.73 -7.97 3.93
C ILE A 353 -12.81 -9.12 4.94
N PRO A 354 -13.94 -9.29 5.64
CA PRO A 354 -14.11 -10.39 6.61
C PRO A 354 -14.05 -11.75 5.95
N GLY A 355 -13.41 -12.71 6.62
CA GLY A 355 -13.43 -14.11 6.21
C GLY A 355 -14.78 -14.78 6.48
N GLN A 356 -15.05 -15.87 5.78
CA GLN A 356 -16.31 -16.62 5.84
C GLN A 356 -16.22 -17.86 6.74
N GLY A 357 -15.31 -17.86 7.71
CA GLY A 357 -15.22 -18.92 8.71
C GLY A 357 -14.32 -20.11 8.35
N LEU A 358 -13.68 -20.10 7.17
CA LEU A 358 -12.81 -21.18 6.74
C LEU A 358 -11.33 -20.84 6.93
N SER A 359 -10.55 -21.78 7.46
CA SER A 359 -9.10 -21.74 7.41
C SER A 359 -8.59 -22.03 5.99
N PHE A 360 -7.32 -21.75 5.73
CA PHE A 360 -6.71 -22.07 4.44
C PHE A 360 -6.82 -23.58 4.13
N GLU A 361 -6.57 -24.44 5.09
CA GLU A 361 -6.67 -25.91 4.96
C GLU A 361 -8.10 -26.35 4.63
N GLN A 362 -9.08 -25.71 5.25
CA GLN A 362 -10.50 -25.98 4.93
C GLN A 362 -10.87 -25.50 3.53
N MET A 363 -10.30 -24.38 3.07
CA MET A 363 -10.49 -23.91 1.69
C MET A 363 -9.90 -24.87 0.66
N LEU A 364 -8.73 -25.46 0.94
CA LEU A 364 -8.16 -26.50 0.08
C LEU A 364 -9.11 -27.70 -0.07
N LYS A 365 -9.72 -28.13 1.00
CA LYS A 365 -10.71 -29.21 1.00
C LYS A 365 -11.98 -28.84 0.24
N GLU A 366 -12.46 -27.61 0.40
CA GLU A 366 -13.62 -27.11 -0.35
C GLU A 366 -13.34 -27.03 -1.85
N MET A 367 -12.16 -26.60 -2.24
CA MET A 367 -11.73 -26.58 -3.64
C MET A 367 -11.61 -28.01 -4.20
N GLY A 368 -11.10 -28.94 -3.42
CA GLY A 368 -10.84 -30.33 -3.86
C GLY A 368 -9.62 -30.41 -4.76
N THR A 369 -9.79 -30.18 -6.04
CA THR A 369 -8.69 -30.19 -7.02
C THR A 369 -8.61 -28.85 -7.74
N GLY A 370 -7.42 -28.26 -7.80
CA GLY A 370 -7.21 -26.96 -8.41
C GLY A 370 -5.82 -26.37 -8.13
N LEU A 371 -5.71 -25.10 -8.37
CA LEU A 371 -4.45 -24.36 -8.26
C LEU A 371 -4.52 -23.37 -7.07
N VAL A 372 -3.47 -23.37 -6.24
CA VAL A 372 -3.20 -22.28 -5.30
C VAL A 372 -2.15 -21.36 -5.94
N VAL A 373 -2.47 -20.09 -6.10
CA VAL A 373 -1.56 -19.06 -6.62
C VAL A 373 -0.92 -18.33 -5.45
N THR A 374 0.40 -18.34 -5.38
CA THR A 374 1.18 -17.65 -4.35
C THR A 374 2.03 -16.51 -4.89
N GLU A 375 2.23 -16.46 -6.21
CA GLU A 375 2.98 -15.40 -6.87
C GLU A 375 2.33 -15.06 -8.21
N LEU A 376 2.30 -13.77 -8.51
CA LEU A 376 1.81 -13.23 -9.77
C LEU A 376 2.88 -12.37 -10.44
N MET A 377 2.97 -12.48 -11.77
CA MET A 377 3.95 -11.78 -12.59
C MET A 377 3.27 -11.06 -13.75
N GLY A 378 3.86 -9.94 -14.18
CA GLY A 378 3.37 -9.17 -15.30
C GLY A 378 2.21 -8.23 -14.98
N GLN A 379 1.85 -7.40 -15.97
CA GLN A 379 0.86 -6.32 -15.86
C GLN A 379 -0.36 -6.55 -16.78
N GLY A 380 -0.67 -7.78 -17.08
CA GLY A 380 -1.73 -8.17 -18.04
C GLY A 380 -3.16 -7.99 -17.53
N VAL A 381 -3.47 -6.80 -17.00
CA VAL A 381 -4.83 -6.45 -16.54
C VAL A 381 -5.29 -5.17 -17.23
N SER A 382 -6.41 -5.26 -17.94
CA SER A 382 -7.00 -4.09 -18.60
C SER A 382 -7.98 -3.37 -17.67
N GLY A 383 -7.69 -2.12 -17.32
CA GLY A 383 -8.63 -1.27 -16.58
C GLY A 383 -9.85 -0.86 -17.39
N ILE A 384 -9.82 -1.01 -18.72
CA ILE A 384 -10.91 -0.62 -19.61
C ILE A 384 -11.90 -1.77 -19.82
N THR A 385 -11.41 -3.01 -19.99
CA THR A 385 -12.25 -4.17 -20.27
C THR A 385 -12.44 -5.11 -19.08
N GLY A 386 -11.54 -5.05 -18.10
CA GLY A 386 -11.48 -5.98 -16.99
C GLY A 386 -10.77 -7.30 -17.32
N ASP A 387 -10.25 -7.43 -18.52
CA ASP A 387 -9.53 -8.65 -18.92
C ASP A 387 -8.29 -8.84 -18.08
N TYR A 388 -8.07 -10.07 -17.63
CA TYR A 388 -7.03 -10.47 -16.70
C TYR A 388 -6.22 -11.61 -17.30
N SER A 389 -4.91 -11.40 -17.42
CA SER A 389 -3.98 -12.44 -17.88
C SER A 389 -2.62 -12.18 -17.24
N ARG A 390 -2.21 -13.02 -16.30
CA ARG A 390 -0.95 -12.85 -15.56
C ARG A 390 -0.19 -14.15 -15.45
N GLY A 391 1.14 -14.06 -15.52
CA GLY A 391 2.02 -15.15 -15.12
C GLY A 391 1.81 -15.48 -13.65
N ALA A 392 1.91 -16.76 -13.30
CA ALA A 392 1.66 -17.24 -11.95
C ALA A 392 2.58 -18.39 -11.57
N ALA A 393 2.78 -18.53 -10.26
CA ALA A 393 3.39 -19.69 -9.64
C ALA A 393 2.60 -20.02 -8.35
N GLY A 394 2.69 -21.26 -7.92
CA GLY A 394 1.98 -21.72 -6.73
C GLY A 394 2.05 -23.22 -6.57
N PHE A 395 0.91 -23.83 -6.22
CA PHE A 395 0.84 -25.25 -5.89
C PHE A 395 -0.37 -25.91 -6.54
N TRP A 396 -0.17 -27.11 -7.07
CA TRP A 396 -1.26 -27.95 -7.51
C TRP A 396 -1.85 -28.73 -6.33
N VAL A 397 -3.17 -28.79 -6.27
CA VAL A 397 -3.92 -29.43 -5.18
C VAL A 397 -4.80 -30.54 -5.76
N GLU A 398 -4.78 -31.71 -5.11
CA GLU A 398 -5.70 -32.83 -5.41
C GLU A 398 -6.28 -33.35 -4.10
N ASN A 399 -7.57 -33.62 -4.10
CA ASN A 399 -8.30 -34.12 -2.93
C ASN A 399 -8.10 -33.26 -1.66
N GLY A 400 -8.00 -31.93 -1.85
CA GLY A 400 -7.82 -30.99 -0.76
C GLY A 400 -6.41 -30.94 -0.17
N GLU A 401 -5.43 -31.54 -0.82
CA GLU A 401 -4.03 -31.57 -0.35
C GLU A 401 -3.09 -31.06 -1.44
N ILE A 402 -2.11 -30.23 -1.01
CA ILE A 402 -1.04 -29.75 -1.88
C ILE A 402 -0.17 -30.92 -2.33
N GLN A 403 0.02 -31.06 -3.64
CA GLN A 403 0.79 -32.16 -4.24
C GLN A 403 2.21 -31.74 -4.63
N TYR A 404 2.36 -30.65 -5.36
CA TYR A 404 3.66 -30.17 -5.83
C TYR A 404 3.60 -28.68 -6.21
N PRO A 405 4.75 -28.01 -6.20
CA PRO A 405 4.83 -26.64 -6.70
C PRO A 405 4.71 -26.58 -8.21
N VAL A 406 4.17 -25.46 -8.69
CA VAL A 406 3.93 -25.17 -10.11
C VAL A 406 4.51 -23.79 -10.45
N SER A 407 5.16 -23.70 -11.60
CA SER A 407 5.68 -22.43 -12.13
C SER A 407 5.43 -22.32 -13.64
N GLU A 408 5.77 -21.16 -14.19
CA GLU A 408 5.71 -20.88 -15.63
C GLU A 408 4.33 -21.14 -16.24
N ILE A 409 3.28 -20.73 -15.55
CA ILE A 409 1.90 -20.78 -16.03
C ILE A 409 1.34 -19.37 -16.16
N THR A 410 0.26 -19.25 -16.94
CA THR A 410 -0.54 -18.03 -17.03
C THR A 410 -1.96 -18.35 -16.58
N ILE A 411 -2.52 -17.51 -15.74
CA ILE A 411 -3.94 -17.56 -15.38
C ILE A 411 -4.68 -16.43 -16.07
N ALA A 412 -5.87 -16.71 -16.56
CA ALA A 412 -6.67 -15.76 -17.33
C ALA A 412 -8.14 -15.80 -16.96
N GLY A 413 -8.77 -14.63 -17.05
CA GLY A 413 -10.19 -14.44 -16.77
C GLY A 413 -10.61 -13.01 -17.07
N ASN A 414 -11.76 -12.61 -16.54
CA ASN A 414 -12.23 -11.24 -16.56
C ASN A 414 -12.61 -10.82 -15.13
N LEU A 415 -12.15 -9.68 -14.67
CA LEU A 415 -12.33 -9.23 -13.29
C LEU A 415 -13.80 -9.13 -12.86
N LYS A 416 -14.71 -8.70 -13.76
CA LYS A 416 -16.14 -8.67 -13.45
C LYS A 416 -16.68 -10.04 -13.08
N GLU A 417 -16.33 -11.05 -13.86
CA GLU A 417 -16.74 -12.44 -13.63
C GLU A 417 -16.02 -13.04 -12.43
N MET A 418 -14.71 -12.79 -12.32
CA MET A 418 -13.91 -13.26 -11.19
C MET A 418 -14.46 -12.77 -9.86
N TRP A 419 -14.70 -11.47 -9.72
CA TRP A 419 -15.25 -10.89 -8.48
C TRP A 419 -16.66 -11.40 -8.19
N ARG A 420 -17.52 -11.44 -9.22
CA ARG A 420 -18.91 -11.87 -9.06
C ARG A 420 -19.03 -13.31 -8.57
N ASN A 421 -18.09 -14.16 -8.97
CA ASN A 421 -18.11 -15.59 -8.73
C ASN A 421 -17.23 -16.05 -7.57
N ILE A 422 -16.72 -15.14 -6.74
CA ILE A 422 -15.95 -15.53 -5.55
C ILE A 422 -16.79 -16.52 -4.71
N VAL A 423 -16.23 -17.68 -4.45
CA VAL A 423 -16.90 -18.76 -3.68
C VAL A 423 -16.77 -18.50 -2.19
N THR A 424 -15.57 -18.17 -1.73
CA THR A 424 -15.30 -17.87 -0.32
C THR A 424 -14.04 -17.03 -0.14
N VAL A 425 -13.95 -16.35 1.00
CA VAL A 425 -12.77 -15.64 1.48
C VAL A 425 -12.38 -16.27 2.82
N GLY A 426 -11.12 -16.65 2.96
CA GLY A 426 -10.60 -17.33 4.15
C GLY A 426 -10.43 -16.42 5.37
N ASN A 427 -10.21 -17.07 6.51
CA ASN A 427 -9.89 -16.40 7.78
C ASN A 427 -8.37 -16.13 7.97
N ASP A 428 -7.56 -16.56 7.04
CA ASP A 428 -6.10 -16.34 7.02
C ASP A 428 -5.75 -14.92 6.53
N ILE A 429 -6.23 -13.92 7.24
CA ILE A 429 -6.17 -12.52 6.81
C ILE A 429 -4.73 -12.00 6.76
N GLU A 430 -4.31 -11.49 5.60
CA GLU A 430 -3.07 -10.74 5.44
C GLU A 430 -3.24 -9.33 6.02
N THR A 431 -2.50 -9.02 7.08
CA THR A 431 -2.62 -7.77 7.83
C THR A 431 -1.55 -6.74 7.51
N ARG A 432 -0.54 -7.11 6.70
CA ARG A 432 0.62 -6.26 6.37
C ARG A 432 0.38 -5.37 5.14
N SER A 433 -0.85 -5.27 4.67
CA SER A 433 -1.26 -4.54 3.47
C SER A 433 -2.31 -3.48 3.80
N ASN A 434 -2.48 -2.51 2.90
CA ASN A 434 -3.60 -1.57 2.96
C ASN A 434 -4.96 -2.21 2.62
N ILE A 435 -4.94 -3.41 2.03
CA ILE A 435 -6.11 -4.26 1.83
C ILE A 435 -5.88 -5.53 2.65
N GLN A 436 -6.77 -5.80 3.58
CA GLN A 436 -6.67 -6.91 4.51
C GLN A 436 -7.75 -7.94 4.21
N CYS A 437 -7.35 -9.05 3.62
CA CYS A 437 -8.24 -10.16 3.30
C CYS A 437 -7.52 -11.50 3.45
N GLY A 438 -8.31 -12.56 3.59
CA GLY A 438 -7.83 -13.92 3.51
C GLY A 438 -7.65 -14.39 2.08
N SER A 439 -7.25 -15.64 1.92
CA SER A 439 -7.22 -16.33 0.64
C SER A 439 -8.60 -16.30 -0.02
N VAL A 440 -8.64 -16.28 -1.35
CA VAL A 440 -9.88 -16.18 -2.13
C VAL A 440 -10.01 -17.37 -3.06
N LEU A 441 -11.12 -18.08 -2.98
CA LEU A 441 -11.45 -19.19 -3.87
C LEU A 441 -12.34 -18.71 -5.01
N LEU A 442 -11.88 -18.95 -6.24
CA LEU A 442 -12.65 -18.79 -7.47
C LEU A 442 -13.04 -20.16 -8.03
N PRO A 443 -14.25 -20.30 -8.60
CA PRO A 443 -14.73 -21.61 -9.08
C PRO A 443 -13.99 -22.11 -10.29
N GLU A 444 -13.54 -21.22 -11.15
CA GLU A 444 -12.86 -21.57 -12.39
C GLU A 444 -12.05 -20.40 -12.95
N MET A 445 -10.84 -20.71 -13.41
CA MET A 445 -10.06 -19.84 -14.28
C MET A 445 -9.42 -20.68 -15.38
N LYS A 446 -9.07 -20.03 -16.49
CA LYS A 446 -8.22 -20.65 -17.50
C LYS A 446 -6.77 -20.62 -17.04
N ILE A 447 -6.15 -21.79 -17.06
CA ILE A 447 -4.73 -21.97 -16.77
C ILE A 447 -4.06 -22.36 -18.08
N ALA A 448 -3.16 -21.51 -18.57
CA ALA A 448 -2.35 -21.82 -19.73
C ALA A 448 -1.01 -22.37 -19.25
N GLY A 449 -0.79 -23.63 -19.54
CA GLY A 449 0.45 -24.35 -19.30
C GLY A 449 1.16 -24.71 -20.60
N GLN A 450 1.94 -25.77 -20.58
CA GLN A 450 2.57 -26.36 -21.78
C GLN A 450 1.72 -27.46 -22.37
#